data_d188401ee4584a996b833693af25bae0
#
_entry.id   d188401ee4584a996b833693af25bae0
#
_cell.length_a   1.000
_cell.length_b   1.000
_cell.length_c   1.000
_cell.angle_alpha   90.00
_cell.angle_beta   90.00
_cell.angle_gamma   90.00
#
_symmetry.space_group_name_H-M   'P 1'
#
loop_
_entity.id
_entity.type
_entity.pdbx_description
1 polymer ?
#
loop_
_entity_poly.entity_id
_entity_poly.type
_entity_poly.pdbx_seq_one_letter_code
_entity_poly.pdbx_strand_id
1 'polypeptide(L)'
;MTRRRDSLPAELVGDVKTFLGITWDDDVTDRKIIGLIGSGMAYIDSKYGGEADYESDGLPRTLLMEYVRYARDSALDVFENNYTSMLLAMRHERLVAEYEALQNTES
;
A
#
# COMPACT_ATOMS: atom_id res chain seq x y z
N MET A 1 4.89 11.99 7.66
CA MET A 1 4.02 12.88 6.88
C MET A 1 2.94 12.06 6.18
N THR A 2 1.68 12.48 6.29
CA THR A 2 0.54 11.72 5.77
C THR A 2 0.25 12.12 4.33
N ARG A 3 0.07 11.15 3.46
CA ARG A 3 -0.29 11.42 2.06
C ARG A 3 -1.74 11.85 1.98
N ARG A 4 -2.04 12.77 1.08
CA ARG A 4 -3.41 13.24 0.86
C ARG A 4 -4.09 12.39 -0.20
N ARG A 5 -5.39 12.19 -0.06
CA ARG A 5 -6.19 11.41 -1.00
C ARG A 5 -6.19 12.01 -2.40
N ASP A 6 -6.20 13.34 -2.49
CA ASP A 6 -6.25 14.04 -3.76
C ASP A 6 -4.92 14.01 -4.51
N SER A 7 -3.85 13.55 -3.87
CA SER A 7 -2.54 13.42 -4.51
C SER A 7 -2.25 12.00 -5.00
N LEU A 8 -3.25 11.11 -4.96
CA LEU A 8 -3.06 9.72 -5.43
C LEU A 8 -2.92 9.69 -6.95
N PRO A 9 -1.97 8.91 -7.48
CA PRO A 9 -1.86 8.74 -8.92
C PRO A 9 -3.12 8.09 -9.49
N ALA A 10 -3.63 8.65 -10.60
CA ALA A 10 -4.83 8.10 -11.24
C ALA A 10 -4.62 6.65 -11.69
N GLU A 11 -3.41 6.31 -12.14
CA GLU A 11 -3.07 4.96 -12.55
C GLU A 11 -3.18 3.96 -11.40
N LEU A 12 -2.79 4.35 -10.20
CA LEU A 12 -2.88 3.49 -9.04
C LEU A 12 -4.34 3.18 -8.70
N VAL A 13 -5.21 4.18 -8.76
CA VAL A 13 -6.65 3.97 -8.53
C VAL A 13 -7.21 3.01 -9.57
N GLY A 14 -6.87 3.21 -10.83
CA GLY A 14 -7.30 2.32 -11.92
C GLY A 14 -6.81 0.89 -11.74
N ASP A 15 -5.55 0.74 -11.35
CA ASP A 15 -4.96 -0.58 -11.12
C ASP A 15 -5.63 -1.31 -9.95
N VAL A 16 -5.96 -0.59 -8.88
CA VAL A 16 -6.69 -1.16 -7.74
C VAL A 16 -8.08 -1.61 -8.18
N LYS A 17 -8.80 -0.80 -8.95
CA LYS A 17 -10.11 -1.17 -9.46
C LYS A 17 -10.01 -2.44 -10.32
N THR A 18 -9.03 -2.51 -11.19
CA THR A 18 -8.80 -3.69 -12.02
C THR A 18 -8.54 -4.93 -11.17
N PHE A 19 -7.69 -4.80 -10.16
CA PHE A 19 -7.39 -5.90 -9.23
C PHE A 19 -8.65 -6.40 -8.54
N LEU A 20 -9.56 -5.48 -8.17
CA LEU A 20 -10.81 -5.82 -7.49
C LEU A 20 -11.91 -6.31 -8.43
N GLY A 21 -11.67 -6.29 -9.74
CA GLY A 21 -12.68 -6.69 -10.71
C GLY A 21 -13.74 -5.64 -10.97
N ILE A 22 -13.46 -4.39 -10.66
CA ILE A 22 -14.40 -3.28 -10.87
C ILE A 22 -14.19 -2.74 -12.29
N THR A 23 -15.17 -2.95 -13.16
CA THR A 23 -15.08 -2.56 -14.57
C THR A 23 -15.94 -1.34 -14.93
N TRP A 24 -16.68 -0.82 -13.97
CA TRP A 24 -17.57 0.32 -14.17
C TRP A 24 -17.00 1.57 -13.50
N ASP A 25 -17.44 2.74 -13.97
CA ASP A 25 -17.11 4.02 -13.36
C ASP A 25 -18.35 4.55 -12.62
N ASP A 26 -18.18 4.86 -11.35
CA ASP A 26 -19.23 5.36 -10.49
C ASP A 26 -18.59 6.22 -9.41
N ASP A 27 -19.05 7.46 -9.29
CA ASP A 27 -18.44 8.41 -8.35
C ASP A 27 -18.44 7.94 -6.91
N VAL A 28 -19.50 7.26 -6.48
CA VAL A 28 -19.61 6.78 -5.10
C VAL A 28 -18.61 5.65 -4.87
N THR A 29 -18.56 4.69 -5.79
CA THR A 29 -17.62 3.58 -5.73
C THR A 29 -16.18 4.09 -5.76
N ASP A 30 -15.87 5.00 -6.68
CA ASP A 30 -14.52 5.53 -6.84
C ASP A 30 -14.06 6.27 -5.59
N ARG A 31 -14.92 7.06 -4.97
CA ARG A 31 -14.59 7.75 -3.73
C ARG A 31 -14.30 6.77 -2.59
N LYS A 32 -15.08 5.70 -2.50
CA LYS A 32 -14.83 4.64 -1.51
C LYS A 32 -13.46 3.99 -1.74
N ILE A 33 -13.15 3.65 -2.97
CA ILE A 33 -11.87 3.03 -3.31
C ILE A 33 -10.72 3.97 -2.98
N ILE A 34 -10.81 5.24 -3.35
CA ILE A 34 -9.79 6.24 -3.06
C ILE A 34 -9.59 6.36 -1.54
N GLY A 35 -10.68 6.35 -0.78
CA GLY A 35 -10.60 6.38 0.67
C GLY A 35 -9.88 5.17 1.26
N LEU A 36 -10.18 3.98 0.73
CA LEU A 36 -9.53 2.74 1.18
C LEU A 36 -8.05 2.72 0.81
N ILE A 37 -7.70 3.22 -0.37
CA ILE A 37 -6.30 3.34 -0.78
C ILE A 37 -5.56 4.27 0.17
N GLY A 38 -6.13 5.44 0.48
CA GLY A 38 -5.51 6.38 1.40
C GLY A 38 -5.28 5.78 2.79
N SER A 39 -6.29 5.08 3.31
CA SER A 39 -6.17 4.39 4.60
C SER A 39 -5.12 3.29 4.56
N GLY A 40 -5.08 2.54 3.47
CA GLY A 40 -4.10 1.48 3.29
C GLY A 40 -2.69 2.00 3.22
N MET A 41 -2.47 3.09 2.47
CA MET A 41 -1.16 3.72 2.38
C MET A 41 -0.69 4.21 3.76
N ALA A 42 -1.57 4.84 4.52
CA ALA A 42 -1.23 5.30 5.87
C ALA A 42 -0.84 4.12 6.77
N TYR A 43 -1.61 3.04 6.71
CA TYR A 43 -1.32 1.84 7.50
C TYR A 43 0.01 1.21 7.11
N ILE A 44 0.22 1.00 5.81
CA ILE A 44 1.44 0.36 5.31
C ILE A 44 2.66 1.25 5.54
N ASP A 45 2.53 2.56 5.32
CA ASP A 45 3.62 3.50 5.59
C ASP A 45 4.03 3.44 7.07
N SER A 46 3.07 3.29 7.98
CA SER A 46 3.38 3.19 9.40
C SER A 46 4.19 1.93 9.72
N LYS A 47 3.92 0.83 9.04
CA LYS A 47 4.66 -0.42 9.20
C LYS A 47 6.01 -0.38 8.50
N TYR A 48 6.07 0.30 7.36
CA TYR A 48 7.31 0.49 6.59
C TYR A 48 8.28 1.41 7.33
N GLY A 49 7.76 2.40 8.03
CA GLY A 49 8.54 3.39 8.74
C GLY A 49 8.82 4.65 7.93
N GLY A 50 8.02 4.92 6.92
CA GLY A 50 8.14 6.07 6.03
C GLY A 50 7.21 5.91 4.85
N GLU A 51 7.41 6.71 3.81
CA GLU A 51 6.60 6.61 2.60
C GLU A 51 7.10 5.47 1.73
N ALA A 52 6.27 4.45 1.53
CA ALA A 52 6.60 3.32 0.67
C ALA A 52 6.30 3.65 -0.78
N ASP A 53 6.92 2.90 -1.69
CA ASP A 53 6.70 3.03 -3.13
C ASP A 53 5.59 2.07 -3.56
N TYR A 54 4.46 2.61 -3.99
CA TYR A 54 3.32 1.82 -4.45
C TYR A 54 3.20 1.75 -5.96
N GLU A 55 4.05 2.46 -6.69
CA GLU A 55 4.01 2.49 -8.14
C GLU A 55 4.82 1.36 -8.78
N SER A 56 5.93 0.98 -8.14
CA SER A 56 6.76 -0.12 -8.61
C SER A 56 6.24 -1.45 -8.07
N ASP A 57 6.47 -2.53 -8.81
CA ASP A 57 6.17 -3.88 -8.32
C ASP A 57 7.00 -4.16 -7.08
N GLY A 58 6.36 -4.75 -6.08
CA GLY A 58 7.03 -5.06 -4.82
C GLY A 58 6.04 -5.26 -3.70
N LEU A 59 6.55 -5.53 -2.52
CA LEU A 59 5.72 -5.82 -1.35
C LEU A 59 4.76 -4.68 -0.98
N PRO A 60 5.17 -3.40 -0.98
CA PRO A 60 4.22 -2.33 -0.64
C PRO A 60 3.01 -2.30 -1.55
N ARG A 61 3.22 -2.43 -2.87
CA ARG A 61 2.13 -2.43 -3.83
C ARG A 61 1.21 -3.63 -3.62
N THR A 62 1.78 -4.81 -3.47
CA THR A 62 1.02 -6.03 -3.23
C THR A 62 0.19 -5.93 -1.95
N LEU A 63 0.80 -5.44 -0.88
CA LEU A 63 0.12 -5.27 0.40
C LEU A 63 -1.02 -4.25 0.30
N LEU A 64 -0.83 -3.18 -0.45
CA LEU A 64 -1.87 -2.17 -0.63
C LEU A 64 -3.09 -2.77 -1.35
N MET A 65 -2.85 -3.52 -2.43
CA MET A 65 -3.93 -4.18 -3.17
C MET A 65 -4.73 -5.11 -2.26
N GLU A 66 -4.04 -5.93 -1.49
CA GLU A 66 -4.68 -6.87 -0.57
C GLU A 66 -5.39 -6.15 0.58
N TYR A 67 -4.78 -5.07 1.10
CA TYR A 67 -5.43 -4.27 2.14
C TYR A 67 -6.80 -3.77 1.66
N VAL A 68 -6.84 -3.18 0.46
CA VAL A 68 -8.10 -2.64 -0.06
C VAL A 68 -9.13 -3.75 -0.27
N ARG A 69 -8.69 -4.90 -0.78
CA ARG A 69 -9.59 -6.05 -0.98
C ARG A 69 -10.24 -6.48 0.34
N TYR A 70 -9.45 -6.67 1.37
CA TYR A 70 -9.96 -7.09 2.67
C TYR A 70 -10.79 -5.99 3.35
N ALA A 71 -10.37 -4.73 3.19
CA ALA A 71 -11.11 -3.61 3.78
C ALA A 71 -12.53 -3.48 3.20
N ARG A 72 -12.67 -3.73 1.88
CA ARG A 72 -14.00 -3.72 1.24
C ARG A 72 -14.94 -4.75 1.87
N ASP A 73 -14.40 -5.86 2.30
CA ASP A 73 -15.16 -6.96 2.89
C ASP A 73 -15.23 -6.86 4.42
N SER A 74 -14.78 -5.73 4.99
CA SER A 74 -14.74 -5.50 6.45
C SER A 74 -13.94 -6.60 7.16
N ALA A 75 -12.85 -7.04 6.56
CA ALA A 75 -12.06 -8.17 7.05
C ALA A 75 -10.59 -7.78 7.28
N LEU A 76 -10.33 -6.54 7.77
CA LEU A 76 -8.96 -6.10 8.04
C LEU A 76 -8.26 -6.91 9.13
N ASP A 77 -9.01 -7.47 10.06
CA ASP A 77 -8.44 -8.37 11.07
C ASP A 77 -7.85 -9.62 10.41
N VAL A 78 -8.53 -10.16 9.39
CA VAL A 78 -8.03 -11.28 8.62
C VAL A 78 -6.79 -10.89 7.84
N PHE A 79 -6.80 -9.68 7.25
CA PHE A 79 -5.62 -9.15 6.56
C PHE A 79 -4.40 -9.13 7.48
N GLU A 80 -4.54 -8.57 8.68
CA GLU A 80 -3.43 -8.50 9.62
C GLU A 80 -2.88 -9.87 9.94
N ASN A 81 -3.74 -10.86 10.20
CA ASN A 81 -3.31 -12.20 10.52
C ASN A 81 -2.59 -12.87 9.34
N ASN A 82 -3.10 -12.69 8.13
CA ASN A 82 -2.56 -13.36 6.95
C ASN A 82 -1.27 -12.71 6.44
N TYR A 83 -1.08 -11.41 6.65
CA TYR A 83 0.00 -10.67 6.02
C TYR A 83 1.05 -10.12 6.99
N THR A 84 1.03 -10.53 8.25
CA THR A 84 2.03 -10.12 9.25
C THR A 84 3.45 -10.39 8.77
N SER A 85 3.69 -11.58 8.22
CA SER A 85 5.03 -11.96 7.74
C SER A 85 5.49 -11.08 6.59
N MET A 86 4.58 -10.74 5.67
CA MET A 86 4.92 -9.87 4.55
C MET A 86 5.19 -8.44 5.01
N LEU A 87 4.43 -7.95 5.99
CA LEU A 87 4.68 -6.62 6.57
C LEU A 87 6.05 -6.56 7.22
N LEU A 88 6.43 -7.61 7.95
CA LEU A 88 7.76 -7.70 8.57
C LEU A 88 8.87 -7.79 7.51
N ALA A 89 8.64 -8.57 6.45
CA ALA A 89 9.60 -8.69 5.35
C ALA A 89 9.81 -7.36 4.65
N MET A 90 8.74 -6.61 4.42
CA MET A 90 8.81 -5.29 3.81
C MET A 90 9.67 -4.33 4.65
N ARG A 91 9.43 -4.31 5.96
CA ARG A 91 10.21 -3.47 6.86
C ARG A 91 11.68 -3.88 6.88
N HIS A 92 11.93 -5.18 6.87
CA HIS A 92 13.29 -5.70 6.82
C HIS A 92 14.02 -5.28 5.55
N GLU A 93 13.37 -5.37 4.39
CA GLU A 93 13.94 -4.92 3.12
C GLU A 93 14.35 -3.44 3.19
N ARG A 94 13.50 -2.61 3.78
CA ARG A 94 13.80 -1.19 3.94
C ARG A 94 15.04 -0.97 4.80
N LEU A 95 15.13 -1.66 5.93
CA LEU A 95 16.28 -1.54 6.84
C LEU A 95 17.57 -1.99 6.17
N VAL A 96 17.53 -3.07 5.41
CA VAL A 96 18.68 -3.57 4.66
C VAL A 96 19.12 -2.55 3.62
N ALA A 97 18.16 -1.98 2.87
CA ALA A 97 18.46 -0.97 1.86
C ALA A 97 19.09 0.28 2.46
N GLU A 98 18.60 0.72 3.62
CA GLU A 98 19.15 1.87 4.33
C GLU A 98 20.59 1.59 4.80
N TYR A 99 20.84 0.40 5.32
CA TYR A 99 22.16 0.00 5.75
C TYR A 99 23.14 0.00 4.58
N GLU A 100 22.75 -0.59 3.45
CA GLU A 100 23.56 -0.62 2.25
C GLU A 100 23.88 0.79 1.73
N ALA A 101 22.88 1.68 1.76
CA ALA A 101 23.09 3.06 1.34
C ALA A 101 24.11 3.78 2.22
N LEU A 102 24.09 3.55 3.53
CA LEU A 102 25.06 4.11 4.46
C LEU A 102 26.47 3.56 4.18
N GLN A 103 26.59 2.26 3.91
CA GLN A 103 27.87 1.65 3.58
C GLN A 103 28.47 2.26 2.30
N ASN A 104 27.65 2.46 1.29
CA ASN A 104 28.08 3.05 0.02
C ASN A 104 28.51 4.51 0.20
N THR A 105 27.91 5.24 1.13
CA THR A 105 28.23 6.63 1.39
C THR A 105 29.57 6.77 2.11
N GLU A 106 29.95 5.80 2.94
CA GLU A 106 31.17 5.82 3.73
C GLU A 106 32.42 5.38 2.97
N SER A 107 32.23 4.75 1.85
CA SER A 107 33.37 4.19 1.09
C SER A 107 34.12 5.20 0.20
#